data_aef57e12b4f1d9901d2c28a692f20cab
#
_entry.id   aef57e12b4f1d9901d2c28a692f20cab
#
_cell.length_a   1.000
_cell.length_b   1.000
_cell.length_c   1.000
_cell.angle_alpha   90.00
_cell.angle_beta   90.00
_cell.angle_gamma   90.00
#
_symmetry.space_group_name_H-M   'P 1'
#
loop_
_entity.id
_entity.type
_entity.pdbx_description
1 polymer ?
#
loop_
_entity_poly.entity_id
_entity_poly.type
_entity_poly.pdbx_seq_one_letter_code
_entity_poly.pdbx_strand_id
1 'polypeptide(L)'
;MELRQLRYFVSVATELHFGRAAERLRIAGPSLSQQIKALERDLGVRLFDRDRRSVTLTECGEALLPRIRALLEQADELRRSAAGLAASEPVRLGYVSWRPADLLDRVAGVAQLHVDPWVLPSHAQARRVADGSIDLAICWVRAADLAEHDLTGRLIGADRLYAIGAGTAAEVAAKDVVVLVDPDTTSWASWNVYAEEFAAATGATVVQAPEGTATGPAFFDYIRKLRRPVLNNPKGQTAPTPPDLARRPVVDPAPFWTWSLVARRDETRTAVRATIEVLTRDVGRLDLDSGEAWLPADDPHIAATAPKA
;
A
#
# COMPACT_ATOMS: atom_id res chain seq x y z
N MET A 1 -27.62 -14.73 -1.80
CA MET A 1 -26.33 -13.96 -1.79
C MET A 1 -25.85 -13.79 -3.23
N GLU A 2 -25.64 -12.55 -3.64
CA GLU A 2 -25.23 -12.19 -5.01
C GLU A 2 -23.87 -11.49 -4.99
N LEU A 3 -23.03 -11.73 -6.00
CA LEU A 3 -21.72 -11.06 -6.11
C LEU A 3 -21.83 -9.51 -6.06
N ARG A 4 -22.94 -8.97 -6.61
CA ARG A 4 -23.21 -7.54 -6.56
C ARG A 4 -23.39 -7.03 -5.13
N GLN A 5 -24.05 -7.78 -4.27
CA GLN A 5 -24.24 -7.43 -2.86
C GLN A 5 -22.92 -7.49 -2.11
N LEU A 6 -22.06 -8.44 -2.43
CA LEU A 6 -20.69 -8.52 -1.86
C LEU A 6 -19.85 -7.31 -2.26
N ARG A 7 -19.91 -6.86 -3.52
CA ARG A 7 -19.24 -5.61 -3.96
C ARG A 7 -19.77 -4.38 -3.22
N TYR A 8 -21.06 -4.32 -2.97
CA TYR A 8 -21.68 -3.25 -2.20
C TYR A 8 -21.18 -3.25 -0.75
N PHE A 9 -21.11 -4.43 -0.13
CA PHE A 9 -20.54 -4.58 1.21
C PHE A 9 -19.11 -4.05 1.28
N VAL A 10 -18.24 -4.49 0.37
CA VAL A 10 -16.84 -4.05 0.34
C VAL A 10 -16.74 -2.54 0.12
N SER A 11 -17.58 -1.95 -0.74
CA SER A 11 -17.60 -0.50 -0.95
C SER A 11 -18.00 0.27 0.31
N VAL A 12 -19.04 -0.17 1.04
CA VAL A 12 -19.44 0.45 2.31
C VAL A 12 -18.36 0.26 3.39
N ALA A 13 -17.73 -0.92 3.45
CA ALA A 13 -16.65 -1.20 4.39
C ALA A 13 -15.40 -0.32 4.16
N THR A 14 -15.13 0.05 2.92
CA THR A 14 -14.03 0.95 2.55
C THR A 14 -14.34 2.41 2.91
N GLU A 15 -15.55 2.86 2.61
CA GLU A 15 -15.96 4.26 2.82
C GLU A 15 -16.41 4.55 4.26
N LEU A 16 -16.81 3.54 5.01
CA LEU A 16 -17.49 3.64 6.31
C LEU A 16 -18.61 4.69 6.31
N HIS A 17 -19.25 4.86 5.13
CA HIS A 17 -20.30 5.84 4.91
C HIS A 17 -21.18 5.46 3.73
N PHE A 18 -22.45 5.15 3.96
CA PHE A 18 -23.39 4.71 2.93
C PHE A 18 -23.58 5.71 1.78
N GLY A 19 -23.61 7.00 2.07
CA GLY A 19 -23.74 8.05 1.05
C GLY A 19 -22.57 8.06 0.08
N ARG A 20 -21.33 8.14 0.58
CA ARG A 20 -20.11 8.10 -0.26
C ARG A 20 -20.00 6.79 -1.05
N ALA A 21 -20.32 5.66 -0.42
CA ALA A 21 -20.32 4.37 -1.12
C ALA A 21 -21.38 4.34 -2.25
N ALA A 22 -22.56 4.89 -2.03
CA ALA A 22 -23.62 4.97 -3.03
C ALA A 22 -23.23 5.87 -4.22
N GLU A 23 -22.63 7.03 -3.96
CA GLU A 23 -22.09 7.94 -4.97
C GLU A 23 -20.99 7.24 -5.81
N ARG A 24 -20.05 6.59 -5.16
CA ARG A 24 -18.99 5.82 -5.83
C ARG A 24 -19.54 4.71 -6.69
N LEU A 25 -20.58 4.02 -6.23
CA LEU A 25 -21.27 2.95 -6.95
C LEU A 25 -22.26 3.46 -7.99
N ARG A 26 -22.54 4.76 -8.04
CA ARG A 26 -23.52 5.42 -8.91
C ARG A 26 -24.92 4.82 -8.75
N ILE A 27 -25.35 4.59 -7.51
CA ILE A 27 -26.69 4.09 -7.18
C ILE A 27 -27.32 4.95 -6.08
N ALA A 28 -28.65 4.83 -5.93
CA ALA A 28 -29.37 5.53 -4.88
C ALA A 28 -29.03 4.95 -3.48
N GLY A 29 -28.78 5.82 -2.50
CA GLY A 29 -28.47 5.41 -1.12
C GLY A 29 -29.47 4.44 -0.48
N PRO A 30 -30.80 4.66 -0.60
CA PRO A 30 -31.80 3.70 -0.14
C PRO A 30 -31.66 2.30 -0.77
N SER A 31 -31.33 2.24 -2.06
CA SER A 31 -31.11 0.99 -2.78
C SER A 31 -29.90 0.24 -2.23
N LEU A 32 -28.78 0.94 -2.01
CA LEU A 32 -27.58 0.36 -1.39
C LEU A 32 -27.90 -0.22 0.00
N SER A 33 -28.60 0.55 0.83
CA SER A 33 -29.01 0.11 2.17
C SER A 33 -29.88 -1.15 2.14
N GLN A 34 -30.81 -1.24 1.19
CA GLN A 34 -31.67 -2.43 1.02
C GLN A 34 -30.86 -3.65 0.60
N GLN A 35 -29.89 -3.50 -0.30
CA GLN A 35 -29.04 -4.59 -0.76
C GLN A 35 -28.12 -5.11 0.36
N ILE A 36 -27.58 -4.23 1.18
CA ILE A 36 -26.80 -4.65 2.37
C ILE A 36 -27.68 -5.40 3.36
N LYS A 37 -28.88 -4.89 3.67
CA LYS A 37 -29.82 -5.60 4.56
C LYS A 37 -30.25 -6.97 3.99
N ALA A 38 -30.35 -7.10 2.67
CA ALA A 38 -30.64 -8.40 2.04
C ALA A 38 -29.46 -9.36 2.22
N LEU A 39 -28.22 -8.89 2.04
CA LEU A 39 -27.01 -9.66 2.28
C LEU A 39 -26.91 -10.13 3.75
N GLU A 40 -27.14 -9.22 4.70
CA GLU A 40 -27.11 -9.53 6.14
C GLU A 40 -28.16 -10.60 6.49
N ARG A 41 -29.36 -10.54 5.90
CA ARG A 41 -30.39 -11.58 6.09
C ARG A 41 -30.00 -12.93 5.50
N ASP A 42 -29.40 -12.93 4.30
CA ASP A 42 -28.95 -14.17 3.65
C ASP A 42 -27.82 -14.85 4.44
N LEU A 43 -26.91 -14.06 5.02
CA LEU A 43 -25.80 -14.55 5.83
C LEU A 43 -26.21 -14.87 7.29
N GLY A 44 -27.38 -14.38 7.74
CA GLY A 44 -27.86 -14.55 9.10
C GLY A 44 -27.08 -13.74 10.14
N VAL A 45 -26.25 -12.78 9.72
CA VAL A 45 -25.42 -11.95 10.60
C VAL A 45 -25.47 -10.48 10.17
N ARG A 46 -25.26 -9.58 11.12
CA ARG A 46 -25.06 -8.17 10.84
C ARG A 46 -23.59 -7.94 10.43
N LEU A 47 -23.39 -7.14 9.39
CA LEU A 47 -22.06 -6.79 8.89
C LEU A 47 -21.65 -5.38 9.32
N PHE A 48 -22.63 -4.51 9.57
CA PHE A 48 -22.39 -3.14 10.01
C PHE A 48 -23.19 -2.81 11.28
N ASP A 49 -22.54 -2.13 12.19
CA ASP A 49 -23.19 -1.34 13.21
C ASP A 49 -23.45 0.06 12.68
N ARG A 50 -24.71 0.50 12.88
CA ARG A 50 -25.19 1.78 12.34
C ARG A 50 -25.79 2.56 13.49
N ASP A 51 -25.21 3.67 13.79
CA ASP A 51 -25.85 4.70 14.58
C ASP A 51 -26.16 5.94 13.74
N ARG A 52 -26.73 6.98 14.34
CA ARG A 52 -27.09 8.19 13.60
C ARG A 52 -25.89 9.00 13.09
N ARG A 53 -24.67 8.69 13.52
CA ARG A 53 -23.46 9.48 13.27
C ARG A 53 -22.32 8.67 12.66
N SER A 54 -22.34 7.35 12.81
CA SER A 54 -21.23 6.48 12.37
C SER A 54 -21.71 5.17 11.76
N VAL A 55 -20.88 4.63 10.89
CA VAL A 55 -20.99 3.28 10.33
C VAL A 55 -19.67 2.59 10.59
N THR A 56 -19.71 1.48 11.32
CA THR A 56 -18.56 0.64 11.61
C THR A 56 -18.84 -0.80 11.20
N LEU A 57 -17.80 -1.58 10.96
CA LEU A 57 -17.95 -3.02 10.79
C LEU A 57 -18.28 -3.66 12.14
N THR A 58 -19.10 -4.71 12.12
CA THR A 58 -19.21 -5.63 13.25
C THR A 58 -18.01 -6.58 13.23
N GLU A 59 -17.77 -7.30 14.32
CA GLU A 59 -16.76 -8.36 14.37
C GLU A 59 -16.93 -9.38 13.24
N CYS A 60 -18.18 -9.77 12.93
CA CYS A 60 -18.49 -10.61 11.78
C CYS A 60 -18.16 -9.93 10.45
N GLY A 61 -18.42 -8.63 10.33
CA GLY A 61 -18.09 -7.84 9.13
C GLY A 61 -16.59 -7.79 8.88
N GLU A 62 -15.80 -7.55 9.92
CA GLU A 62 -14.34 -7.54 9.85
C GLU A 62 -13.77 -8.91 9.47
N ALA A 63 -14.23 -9.98 10.11
CA ALA A 63 -13.80 -11.35 9.83
C ALA A 63 -14.17 -11.81 8.40
N LEU A 64 -15.30 -11.36 7.86
CA LEU A 64 -15.77 -11.75 6.53
C LEU A 64 -15.18 -10.89 5.41
N LEU A 65 -14.76 -9.67 5.69
CA LEU A 65 -14.26 -8.73 4.67
C LEU A 65 -13.12 -9.30 3.81
N PRO A 66 -12.05 -9.89 4.38
CA PRO A 66 -10.98 -10.48 3.57
C PRO A 66 -11.45 -11.67 2.74
N ARG A 67 -12.34 -12.51 3.29
CA ARG A 67 -12.91 -13.67 2.58
C ARG A 67 -13.81 -13.25 1.42
N ILE A 68 -14.60 -12.21 1.61
CA ILE A 68 -15.48 -11.66 0.57
C ILE A 68 -14.64 -11.02 -0.55
N ARG A 69 -13.55 -10.33 -0.21
CA ARG A 69 -12.61 -9.81 -1.21
C ARG A 69 -12.02 -10.94 -2.06
N ALA A 70 -11.50 -11.98 -1.44
CA ALA A 70 -10.95 -13.15 -2.13
C ALA A 70 -11.99 -13.82 -3.06
N LEU A 71 -13.24 -13.97 -2.60
CA LEU A 71 -14.31 -14.54 -3.42
C LEU A 71 -14.65 -13.67 -4.66
N LEU A 72 -14.67 -12.35 -4.48
CA LEU A 72 -14.89 -11.42 -5.60
C LEU A 72 -13.75 -11.48 -6.61
N GLU A 73 -12.51 -11.62 -6.15
CA GLU A 73 -11.33 -11.81 -7.00
C GLU A 73 -11.43 -13.09 -7.82
N GLN A 74 -11.78 -14.21 -7.20
CA GLN A 74 -12.00 -15.47 -7.90
C GLN A 74 -13.12 -15.38 -8.94
N ALA A 75 -14.21 -14.68 -8.62
CA ALA A 75 -15.30 -14.48 -9.57
C ALA A 75 -14.91 -13.60 -10.76
N ASP A 76 -14.07 -12.60 -10.53
CA ASP A 76 -13.54 -11.75 -11.60
C ASP A 76 -12.48 -12.50 -12.41
N GLU A 77 -11.70 -13.39 -11.79
CA GLU A 77 -10.80 -14.33 -12.48
C GLU A 77 -11.56 -15.26 -13.42
N LEU A 78 -12.62 -15.89 -12.93
CA LEU A 78 -13.44 -16.77 -13.77
C LEU A 78 -14.02 -16.04 -14.99
N ARG A 79 -14.48 -14.80 -14.81
CA ARG A 79 -14.97 -13.96 -15.92
C ARG A 79 -13.86 -13.64 -16.92
N ARG A 80 -12.66 -13.34 -16.42
CA ARG A 80 -11.49 -13.08 -17.28
C ARG A 80 -11.06 -14.32 -18.03
N SER A 81 -10.98 -15.46 -17.37
CA SER A 81 -10.66 -16.75 -18.02
C SER A 81 -11.65 -17.09 -19.13
N ALA A 82 -12.94 -16.84 -18.91
CA ALA A 82 -13.97 -17.01 -19.92
C ALA A 82 -13.84 -16.01 -21.10
N ALA A 83 -13.38 -14.77 -20.84
CA ALA A 83 -13.11 -13.75 -21.86
C ALA A 83 -11.74 -13.94 -22.53
N GLY A 84 -10.78 -14.54 -21.85
CA GLY A 84 -9.38 -14.75 -22.27
C GLY A 84 -9.19 -15.84 -23.33
N LEU A 85 -10.26 -16.49 -23.76
CA LEU A 85 -10.27 -17.26 -25.01
C LEU A 85 -10.11 -16.37 -26.26
N ALA A 86 -10.11 -15.03 -26.11
CA ALA A 86 -9.81 -14.07 -27.16
C ALA A 86 -8.49 -13.34 -26.83
N ALA A 87 -7.48 -13.55 -27.64
CA ALA A 87 -6.14 -12.96 -27.69
C ALA A 87 -5.89 -11.67 -26.87
N SER A 88 -5.06 -11.77 -25.84
CA SER A 88 -4.44 -10.81 -24.93
C SER A 88 -5.21 -10.52 -23.65
N GLU A 89 -5.04 -11.38 -22.65
CA GLU A 89 -5.39 -11.05 -21.27
C GLU A 89 -4.67 -9.78 -20.82
N PRO A 90 -5.38 -8.78 -20.28
CA PRO A 90 -4.72 -7.59 -19.75
C PRO A 90 -3.79 -7.97 -18.58
N VAL A 91 -2.68 -7.25 -18.47
CA VAL A 91 -1.78 -7.36 -17.32
C VAL A 91 -2.43 -6.71 -16.11
N ARG A 92 -2.58 -7.45 -15.04
CA ARG A 92 -3.20 -6.99 -13.79
C ARG A 92 -2.13 -6.49 -12.85
N LEU A 93 -2.22 -5.21 -12.46
CA LEU A 93 -1.28 -4.56 -11.57
C LEU A 93 -1.96 -4.12 -10.27
N GLY A 94 -1.49 -4.63 -9.13
CA GLY A 94 -1.82 -4.10 -7.80
C GLY A 94 -0.78 -3.07 -7.33
N TYR A 95 -1.16 -2.23 -6.37
CA TYR A 95 -0.23 -1.30 -5.71
C TYR A 95 -0.68 -0.99 -4.28
N VAL A 96 0.23 -0.45 -3.46
CA VAL A 96 -0.05 -0.12 -2.05
C VAL A 96 -0.53 1.33 -1.91
N SER A 97 0.34 2.30 -2.17
CA SER A 97 0.02 3.72 -2.00
C SER A 97 0.65 4.61 -3.06
N TRP A 98 1.61 4.09 -3.80
CA TRP A 98 2.35 4.80 -4.83
C TRP A 98 2.44 3.99 -6.12
N ARG A 99 2.44 4.66 -7.21
CA ARG A 99 2.76 4.16 -8.56
C ARG A 99 3.30 5.32 -9.40
N PRO A 100 4.11 5.06 -10.44
CA PRO A 100 4.52 6.11 -11.38
C PRO A 100 3.33 6.86 -11.96
N ALA A 101 3.43 8.19 -12.06
CA ALA A 101 2.36 9.02 -12.62
C ALA A 101 2.11 8.70 -14.10
N ASP A 102 3.17 8.37 -14.81
CA ASP A 102 3.20 8.01 -16.25
C ASP A 102 3.01 6.51 -16.52
N LEU A 103 2.55 5.74 -15.52
CA LEU A 103 2.40 4.28 -15.58
C LEU A 103 1.67 3.81 -16.85
N LEU A 104 0.52 4.43 -17.16
CA LEU A 104 -0.30 4.04 -18.30
C LEU A 104 0.37 4.40 -19.63
N ASP A 105 1.02 5.56 -19.70
CA ASP A 105 1.72 6.03 -20.90
C ASP A 105 2.92 5.12 -21.22
N ARG A 106 3.66 4.69 -20.18
CA ARG A 106 4.80 3.77 -20.35
C ARG A 106 4.39 2.40 -20.87
N VAL A 107 3.22 1.90 -20.49
CA VAL A 107 2.72 0.59 -20.92
C VAL A 107 1.91 0.66 -22.21
N ALA A 108 1.54 1.87 -22.65
CA ALA A 108 0.78 2.07 -23.89
C ALA A 108 1.49 1.43 -25.11
N GLY A 109 0.75 0.64 -25.86
CA GLY A 109 1.29 -0.09 -27.04
C GLY A 109 2.10 -1.36 -26.70
N VAL A 110 2.33 -1.66 -25.42
CA VAL A 110 3.05 -2.86 -24.97
C VAL A 110 2.08 -3.93 -24.47
N ALA A 111 1.15 -3.53 -23.61
CA ALA A 111 0.13 -4.41 -23.06
C ALA A 111 -1.12 -3.61 -22.68
N GLN A 112 -2.26 -4.29 -22.63
CA GLN A 112 -3.42 -3.75 -21.95
C GLN A 112 -3.23 -3.88 -20.44
N LEU A 113 -3.17 -2.76 -19.72
CA LEU A 113 -2.98 -2.74 -18.27
C LEU A 113 -4.32 -2.56 -17.55
N HIS A 114 -4.59 -3.45 -16.60
CA HIS A 114 -5.67 -3.30 -15.63
C HIS A 114 -5.09 -3.00 -14.26
N VAL A 115 -5.23 -1.75 -13.82
CA VAL A 115 -4.82 -1.35 -12.46
C VAL A 115 -5.92 -1.72 -11.49
N ASP A 116 -5.56 -2.53 -10.48
CA ASP A 116 -6.50 -2.98 -9.46
C ASP A 116 -6.99 -1.78 -8.63
N PRO A 117 -8.30 -1.64 -8.43
CA PRO A 117 -8.86 -0.59 -7.59
C PRO A 117 -8.62 -0.81 -6.08
N TRP A 118 -8.17 -2.01 -5.69
CA TRP A 118 -7.96 -2.36 -4.29
C TRP A 118 -6.55 -2.00 -3.82
N VAL A 119 -6.46 -1.03 -2.94
CA VAL A 119 -5.24 -0.68 -2.22
C VAL A 119 -5.12 -1.62 -1.02
N LEU A 120 -4.13 -2.51 -1.06
CA LEU A 120 -3.88 -3.52 -0.03
C LEU A 120 -2.46 -3.37 0.54
N PRO A 121 -2.18 -3.86 1.76
CA PRO A 121 -0.83 -3.89 2.31
C PRO A 121 0.14 -4.69 1.45
N SER A 122 1.44 -4.40 1.55
CA SER A 122 2.50 -5.00 0.72
C SER A 122 2.49 -6.53 0.73
N HIS A 123 2.38 -7.15 1.91
CA HIS A 123 2.34 -8.62 2.05
C HIS A 123 1.11 -9.24 1.37
N ALA A 124 -0.04 -8.55 1.39
CA ALA A 124 -1.24 -9.00 0.70
C ALA A 124 -1.10 -8.87 -0.81
N GLN A 125 -0.46 -7.80 -1.30
CA GLN A 125 -0.16 -7.65 -2.73
C GLN A 125 0.82 -8.72 -3.22
N ALA A 126 1.90 -9.00 -2.47
CA ALA A 126 2.86 -10.04 -2.81
C ALA A 126 2.21 -11.43 -2.87
N ARG A 127 1.35 -11.78 -1.90
CA ARG A 127 0.57 -13.03 -1.93
C ARG A 127 -0.32 -13.15 -3.15
N ARG A 128 -0.98 -12.07 -3.55
CA ARG A 128 -1.84 -12.06 -4.75
C ARG A 128 -1.06 -12.27 -6.04
N VAL A 129 0.20 -11.83 -6.08
CA VAL A 129 1.10 -12.17 -7.19
C VAL A 129 1.45 -13.66 -7.15
N ALA A 130 1.78 -14.18 -5.97
CA ALA A 130 2.16 -15.57 -5.79
C ALA A 130 1.02 -16.56 -6.18
N ASP A 131 -0.23 -16.25 -5.79
CA ASP A 131 -1.40 -17.08 -6.10
C ASP A 131 -2.00 -16.81 -7.49
N GLY A 132 -1.45 -15.86 -8.26
CA GLY A 132 -1.90 -15.52 -9.61
C GLY A 132 -3.16 -14.66 -9.69
N SER A 133 -3.68 -14.16 -8.57
CA SER A 133 -4.83 -13.23 -8.55
C SER A 133 -4.53 -11.90 -9.25
N ILE A 134 -3.27 -11.47 -9.24
CA ILE A 134 -2.72 -10.39 -10.06
C ILE A 134 -1.40 -10.82 -10.68
N ASP A 135 -0.94 -10.13 -11.72
CA ASP A 135 0.28 -10.47 -12.43
C ASP A 135 1.49 -9.73 -11.87
N LEU A 136 1.28 -8.49 -11.47
CA LEU A 136 2.31 -7.57 -10.96
C LEU A 136 1.81 -6.83 -9.72
N ALA A 137 2.73 -6.49 -8.84
CA ALA A 137 2.44 -5.57 -7.73
C ALA A 137 3.54 -4.54 -7.55
N ILE A 138 3.17 -3.29 -7.20
CA ILE A 138 4.10 -2.26 -6.74
C ILE A 138 3.96 -2.17 -5.23
N CYS A 139 4.97 -2.68 -4.52
CA CYS A 139 4.96 -2.75 -3.06
C CYS A 139 6.38 -2.78 -2.49
N TRP A 140 6.50 -2.56 -1.19
CA TRP A 140 7.74 -2.83 -0.46
C TRP A 140 7.77 -4.31 -0.08
N VAL A 141 8.91 -4.96 -0.27
CA VAL A 141 9.14 -6.38 0.03
C VAL A 141 10.55 -6.60 0.55
N ARG A 142 10.73 -7.64 1.32
CA ARG A 142 12.05 -8.12 1.75
C ARG A 142 12.53 -9.23 0.81
N ALA A 143 13.83 -9.45 0.77
CA ALA A 143 14.42 -10.55 -0.01
C ALA A 143 13.88 -11.92 0.47
N ALA A 144 13.69 -12.09 1.79
CA ALA A 144 13.10 -13.28 2.37
C ALA A 144 11.65 -13.52 1.87
N ASP A 145 10.80 -12.46 1.82
CA ASP A 145 9.42 -12.59 1.34
C ASP A 145 9.36 -13.00 -0.13
N LEU A 146 10.29 -12.48 -0.96
CA LEU A 146 10.42 -12.86 -2.36
C LEU A 146 10.82 -14.33 -2.51
N ALA A 147 11.77 -14.79 -1.68
CA ALA A 147 12.24 -16.17 -1.70
C ALA A 147 11.15 -17.16 -1.23
N GLU A 148 10.43 -16.84 -0.15
CA GLU A 148 9.37 -17.67 0.41
C GLU A 148 8.24 -17.96 -0.59
N HIS A 149 7.92 -16.98 -1.43
CA HIS A 149 6.79 -17.05 -2.36
C HIS A 149 7.20 -17.25 -3.82
N ASP A 150 8.46 -17.58 -4.10
CA ASP A 150 9.04 -17.73 -5.44
C ASP A 150 8.75 -16.54 -6.37
N LEU A 151 8.97 -15.35 -5.82
CA LEU A 151 8.77 -14.08 -6.51
C LEU A 151 10.11 -13.44 -6.90
N THR A 152 10.03 -12.46 -7.78
CA THR A 152 11.12 -11.54 -8.13
C THR A 152 10.68 -10.11 -7.87
N GLY A 153 11.60 -9.26 -7.43
CA GLY A 153 11.36 -7.83 -7.23
C GLY A 153 12.36 -7.02 -8.04
N ARG A 154 11.89 -6.10 -8.85
CA ARG A 154 12.72 -5.11 -9.56
C ARG A 154 12.43 -3.72 -9.03
N LEU A 155 13.48 -2.95 -8.76
CA LEU A 155 13.35 -1.57 -8.30
C LEU A 155 12.61 -0.73 -9.34
N ILE A 156 11.56 -0.03 -8.92
CA ILE A 156 10.75 0.85 -9.77
C ILE A 156 10.69 2.28 -9.23
N GLY A 157 11.07 2.48 -7.98
CA GLY A 157 11.12 3.78 -7.33
C GLY A 157 11.74 3.70 -5.95
N ALA A 158 12.11 4.83 -5.40
CA ALA A 158 12.52 4.98 -4.00
C ALA A 158 12.13 6.37 -3.49
N ASP A 159 11.63 6.43 -2.27
CA ASP A 159 11.31 7.67 -1.58
C ASP A 159 12.34 7.92 -0.48
N ARG A 160 13.03 9.05 -0.52
CA ARG A 160 13.76 9.52 0.66
C ARG A 160 12.75 9.88 1.73
N LEU A 161 12.90 9.34 2.93
CA LEU A 161 12.03 9.65 4.05
C LEU A 161 12.53 10.89 4.78
N TYR A 162 11.59 11.69 5.27
CA TYR A 162 11.85 12.97 5.92
C TYR A 162 11.30 12.96 7.33
N ALA A 163 11.88 13.76 8.20
CA ALA A 163 11.30 14.04 9.51
C ALA A 163 10.34 15.22 9.43
N ILE A 164 9.22 15.13 10.13
CA ILE A 164 8.25 16.22 10.31
C ILE A 164 8.25 16.64 11.78
N GLY A 165 8.34 17.92 12.04
CA GLY A 165 8.30 18.46 13.40
C GLY A 165 8.44 19.97 13.43
N ALA A 166 8.22 20.56 14.61
CA ALA A 166 8.51 21.98 14.86
C ALA A 166 10.04 22.21 14.93
N GLY A 167 10.48 23.45 14.74
CA GLY A 167 11.88 23.87 14.85
C GLY A 167 12.48 24.37 13.55
N THR A 168 13.66 24.98 13.64
CA THR A 168 14.33 25.71 12.56
C THR A 168 15.59 25.01 12.03
N ALA A 169 15.97 23.85 12.57
CA ALA A 169 17.11 23.10 12.08
C ALA A 169 16.91 22.72 10.60
N ALA A 170 17.96 22.79 9.79
CA ALA A 170 17.88 22.48 8.36
C ALA A 170 17.70 20.98 8.11
N GLU A 171 18.23 20.14 8.99
CA GLU A 171 18.21 18.68 8.90
C GLU A 171 18.09 18.05 10.30
N VAL A 172 17.87 16.73 10.37
CA VAL A 172 17.70 15.98 11.62
C VAL A 172 18.57 14.72 11.55
N ALA A 173 19.43 14.49 12.55
CA ALA A 173 20.19 13.24 12.62
C ALA A 173 19.23 12.05 12.85
N ALA A 174 19.51 10.91 12.22
CA ALA A 174 18.66 9.72 12.30
C ALA A 174 18.37 9.26 13.74
N LYS A 175 19.36 9.34 14.64
CA LYS A 175 19.21 9.00 16.07
C LYS A 175 18.24 9.90 16.85
N ASP A 176 17.98 11.10 16.36
CA ASP A 176 17.17 12.11 17.06
C ASP A 176 15.68 12.07 16.62
N VAL A 177 15.35 11.26 15.61
CA VAL A 177 13.95 11.13 15.17
C VAL A 177 13.17 10.14 16.03
N VAL A 178 11.85 10.34 16.05
CA VAL A 178 10.90 9.36 16.55
C VAL A 178 10.33 8.60 15.34
N VAL A 179 10.19 7.29 15.45
CA VAL A 179 9.52 6.46 14.46
C VAL A 179 8.25 5.91 15.07
N LEU A 180 7.12 6.19 14.44
CA LEU A 180 5.82 5.72 14.91
C LEU A 180 5.52 4.34 14.34
N VAL A 181 5.18 3.39 15.20
CA VAL A 181 4.63 2.08 14.82
C VAL A 181 3.14 2.06 15.11
N ASP A 182 2.36 1.43 14.23
CA ASP A 182 0.91 1.37 14.35
C ASP A 182 0.49 0.04 15.01
N PRO A 183 -0.49 0.02 15.93
CA PRO A 183 -1.00 -1.20 16.53
C PRO A 183 -1.71 -2.14 15.54
N ASP A 184 -2.23 -1.62 14.41
CA ASP A 184 -2.73 -2.45 13.31
C ASP A 184 -1.55 -3.10 12.56
N THR A 185 -1.09 -4.22 13.08
CA THR A 185 0.00 -4.99 12.50
C THR A 185 -0.35 -5.63 11.15
N THR A 186 -1.62 -5.60 10.74
CA THR A 186 -2.04 -6.11 9.42
C THR A 186 -1.82 -5.05 8.34
N SER A 187 -2.39 -3.86 8.51
CA SER A 187 -2.26 -2.79 7.50
C SER A 187 -0.88 -2.13 7.49
N TRP A 188 -0.16 -2.17 8.60
CA TRP A 188 1.12 -1.49 8.80
C TRP A 188 2.32 -2.41 8.97
N ALA A 189 2.16 -3.74 8.76
CA ALA A 189 3.23 -4.73 8.93
C ALA A 189 4.57 -4.29 8.32
N SER A 190 4.57 -3.92 7.04
CA SER A 190 5.80 -3.52 6.33
C SER A 190 6.45 -2.27 6.91
N TRP A 191 5.63 -1.27 7.29
CA TRP A 191 6.14 -0.07 7.92
C TRP A 191 6.69 -0.34 9.32
N ASN A 192 6.00 -1.12 10.13
CA ASN A 192 6.45 -1.44 11.49
C ASN A 192 7.80 -2.16 11.48
N VAL A 193 7.96 -3.15 10.59
CA VAL A 193 9.26 -3.85 10.40
C VAL A 193 10.36 -2.86 10.00
N TYR A 194 10.09 -2.03 8.99
CA TYR A 194 11.04 -1.00 8.55
C TYR A 194 11.42 -0.04 9.70
N ALA A 195 10.43 0.42 10.46
CA ALA A 195 10.59 1.36 11.56
C ALA A 195 11.47 0.78 12.69
N GLU A 196 11.24 -0.48 13.04
CA GLU A 196 12.00 -1.18 14.07
C GLU A 196 13.45 -1.42 13.62
N GLU A 197 13.68 -1.86 12.38
CA GLU A 197 15.02 -2.03 11.82
C GLU A 197 15.78 -0.70 11.73
N PHE A 198 15.13 0.37 11.29
CA PHE A 198 15.72 1.69 11.25
C PHE A 198 16.13 2.17 12.64
N ALA A 199 15.25 2.01 13.63
CA ALA A 199 15.55 2.40 15.00
C ALA A 199 16.69 1.58 15.61
N ALA A 200 16.73 0.27 15.36
CA ALA A 200 17.81 -0.59 15.80
C ALA A 200 19.18 -0.20 15.19
N ALA A 201 19.18 0.20 13.91
CA ALA A 201 20.41 0.59 13.21
C ALA A 201 20.91 1.98 13.60
N THR A 202 20.03 2.91 13.96
CA THR A 202 20.37 4.33 14.14
C THR A 202 20.31 4.84 15.57
N GLY A 203 19.62 4.12 16.46
CA GLY A 203 19.29 4.59 17.81
C GLY A 203 18.07 5.53 17.85
N ALA A 204 17.30 5.62 16.76
CA ALA A 204 16.03 6.34 16.75
C ALA A 204 15.04 5.77 17.78
N THR A 205 14.12 6.60 18.24
CA THR A 205 13.16 6.19 19.29
C THR A 205 11.89 5.64 18.65
N VAL A 206 11.54 4.38 18.92
CA VAL A 206 10.25 3.81 18.51
C VAL A 206 9.18 4.21 19.51
N VAL A 207 8.03 4.68 19.00
CA VAL A 207 6.84 5.00 19.79
C VAL A 207 5.63 4.36 19.16
N GLN A 208 4.85 3.63 19.93
CA GLN A 208 3.57 3.10 19.47
C GLN A 208 2.56 4.25 19.36
N ALA A 209 2.09 4.48 18.15
CA ALA A 209 1.08 5.50 17.90
C ALA A 209 -0.29 5.04 18.42
N PRO A 210 -1.17 5.94 18.89
CA PRO A 210 -2.58 5.61 19.05
C PRO A 210 -3.19 5.20 17.70
N GLU A 211 -4.18 4.32 17.75
CA GLU A 211 -4.88 3.84 16.54
C GLU A 211 -5.38 5.01 15.68
N GLY A 212 -5.19 4.89 14.36
CA GLY A 212 -5.60 5.90 13.38
C GLY A 212 -4.76 7.18 13.35
N THR A 213 -3.64 7.25 14.07
CA THR A 213 -2.76 8.44 14.10
C THR A 213 -1.52 8.32 13.21
N ALA A 214 -1.37 7.25 12.46
CA ALA A 214 -0.21 7.06 11.59
C ALA A 214 -0.23 7.93 10.31
N THR A 215 -1.39 8.48 9.92
CA THR A 215 -1.55 9.35 8.74
C THR A 215 -2.61 10.43 8.95
N GLY A 216 -2.65 11.39 8.02
CA GLY A 216 -3.68 12.43 7.98
C GLY A 216 -3.55 13.50 9.07
N PRO A 217 -4.63 14.23 9.39
CA PRO A 217 -4.59 15.30 10.39
C PRO A 217 -4.20 14.84 11.79
N ALA A 218 -4.65 13.64 12.20
CA ALA A 218 -4.33 13.08 13.51
C ALA A 218 -2.82 12.84 13.69
N PHE A 219 -2.10 12.49 12.63
CA PHE A 219 -0.65 12.38 12.62
C PHE A 219 0.03 13.70 12.99
N PHE A 220 -0.38 14.80 12.39
CA PHE A 220 0.20 16.12 12.69
C PHE A 220 -0.13 16.58 14.12
N ASP A 221 -1.34 16.30 14.61
CA ASP A 221 -1.72 16.62 15.99
C ASP A 221 -0.89 15.81 16.99
N TYR A 222 -0.58 14.56 16.66
CA TYR A 222 0.27 13.72 17.50
C TYR A 222 1.74 14.22 17.51
N ILE A 223 2.28 14.63 16.36
CA ILE A 223 3.62 15.26 16.27
C ILE A 223 3.72 16.49 17.18
N ARG A 224 2.69 17.35 17.18
CA ARG A 224 2.66 18.55 18.05
C ARG A 224 2.74 18.18 19.53
N LYS A 225 2.06 17.09 19.93
CA LYS A 225 2.10 16.58 21.33
C LYS A 225 3.46 16.00 21.68
N LEU A 226 4.09 15.27 20.77
CA LEU A 226 5.41 14.67 20.99
C LEU A 226 6.53 15.71 21.09
N ARG A 227 6.38 16.88 20.46
CA ARG A 227 7.41 17.94 20.40
C ARG A 227 8.78 17.45 19.93
N ARG A 228 8.83 16.38 19.16
CA ARG A 228 10.02 15.78 18.57
C ARG A 228 9.81 15.56 17.07
N PRO A 229 10.88 15.57 16.27
CA PRO A 229 10.77 15.24 14.85
C PRO A 229 10.38 13.77 14.68
N VAL A 230 9.37 13.52 13.85
CA VAL A 230 8.84 12.18 13.57
C VAL A 230 9.15 11.82 12.12
N LEU A 231 9.69 10.64 11.89
CA LEU A 231 9.92 10.11 10.55
C LEU A 231 8.58 9.89 9.85
N ASN A 232 8.40 10.52 8.70
CA ASN A 232 7.18 10.37 7.92
C ASN A 232 7.18 9.03 7.18
N ASN A 233 6.07 8.31 7.25
CA ASN A 233 5.92 7.04 6.55
C ASN A 233 5.60 7.26 5.05
N PRO A 234 5.80 6.25 4.17
CA PRO A 234 5.60 6.40 2.72
C PRO A 234 4.15 6.71 2.31
N LYS A 235 3.15 6.33 3.09
CA LYS A 235 1.74 6.67 2.83
C LYS A 235 1.44 8.15 3.10
N GLY A 236 2.21 8.80 3.97
CA GLY A 236 2.07 10.22 4.33
C GLY A 236 2.91 11.19 3.48
N GLN A 237 3.72 10.70 2.55
CA GLN A 237 4.68 11.54 1.80
C GLN A 237 4.01 12.64 0.96
N THR A 238 2.82 12.41 0.44
CA THR A 238 2.09 13.36 -0.42
C THR A 238 1.18 14.32 0.36
N ALA A 239 0.98 14.12 1.67
CA ALA A 239 0.15 15.01 2.46
C ALA A 239 0.84 16.38 2.65
N PRO A 240 0.15 17.50 2.44
CA PRO A 240 0.71 18.81 2.68
C PRO A 240 1.05 18.99 4.17
N THR A 241 2.27 19.44 4.44
CA THR A 241 2.73 19.71 5.81
C THR A 241 2.09 20.99 6.31
N PRO A 242 1.46 21.01 7.50
CA PRO A 242 0.92 22.22 8.11
C PRO A 242 2.00 23.31 8.28
N PRO A 243 1.63 24.62 8.23
CA PRO A 243 2.60 25.73 8.22
C PRO A 243 3.40 25.89 9.51
N ASP A 244 2.94 25.32 10.61
CA ASP A 244 3.62 25.31 11.92
C ASP A 244 4.62 24.15 12.07
N LEU A 245 4.67 23.24 11.10
CA LEU A 245 5.59 22.11 11.05
C LEU A 245 6.48 22.21 9.80
N ALA A 246 7.70 21.68 9.92
CA ALA A 246 8.64 21.64 8.80
C ALA A 246 8.98 20.19 8.44
N ARG A 247 9.08 19.94 7.13
CA ARG A 247 9.63 18.72 6.57
C ARG A 247 11.14 18.89 6.40
N ARG A 248 11.94 18.06 7.04
CA ARG A 248 13.40 18.18 7.09
C ARG A 248 14.06 16.86 6.66
N PRO A 249 15.16 16.91 5.89
CA PRO A 249 15.89 15.70 5.56
C PRO A 249 16.42 15.04 6.84
N VAL A 250 16.36 13.71 6.85
CA VAL A 250 17.04 12.90 7.85
C VAL A 250 18.41 12.53 7.29
N VAL A 251 19.45 12.63 8.14
CA VAL A 251 20.86 12.40 7.80
C VAL A 251 21.52 11.47 8.82
N ASP A 252 22.64 10.88 8.47
CA ASP A 252 23.49 10.03 9.31
C ASP A 252 22.76 8.81 9.93
N PRO A 253 22.21 7.91 9.09
CA PRO A 253 22.10 7.89 7.65
C PRO A 253 20.76 8.43 7.12
N ALA A 254 20.68 8.64 5.81
CA ALA A 254 19.45 9.04 5.12
C ALA A 254 18.55 7.83 4.84
N PRO A 255 17.36 7.72 5.44
CA PRO A 255 16.45 6.59 5.22
C PRO A 255 15.74 6.68 3.88
N PHE A 256 15.68 5.56 3.17
CA PHE A 256 14.91 5.41 1.94
C PHE A 256 13.89 4.28 2.05
N TRP A 257 12.78 4.45 1.37
CA TRP A 257 11.76 3.43 1.17
C TRP A 257 11.74 3.03 -0.29
N THR A 258 11.99 1.76 -0.58
CA THR A 258 12.04 1.24 -1.94
C THR A 258 10.66 0.79 -2.43
N TRP A 259 10.42 0.93 -3.72
CA TRP A 259 9.25 0.37 -4.38
C TRP A 259 9.71 -0.69 -5.36
N SER A 260 9.28 -1.93 -5.14
CA SER A 260 9.56 -3.07 -5.99
C SER A 260 8.38 -3.35 -6.92
N LEU A 261 8.66 -3.56 -8.19
CA LEU A 261 7.73 -4.23 -9.10
C LEU A 261 7.92 -5.73 -8.91
N VAL A 262 6.95 -6.37 -8.30
CA VAL A 262 6.96 -7.78 -7.91
C VAL A 262 6.22 -8.60 -8.96
N ALA A 263 6.81 -9.72 -9.36
CA ALA A 263 6.27 -10.69 -10.30
C ALA A 263 6.59 -12.12 -9.86
N ARG A 264 5.90 -13.12 -10.39
CA ARG A 264 6.30 -14.52 -10.24
C ARG A 264 7.64 -14.75 -10.94
N ARG A 265 8.46 -15.61 -10.36
CA ARG A 265 9.77 -15.96 -10.94
C ARG A 265 9.63 -16.70 -12.26
N ASP A 266 8.62 -17.55 -12.37
CA ASP A 266 8.31 -18.39 -13.53
C ASP A 266 7.37 -17.74 -14.55
N GLU A 267 7.18 -16.42 -14.48
CA GLU A 267 6.27 -15.71 -15.39
C GLU A 267 6.70 -15.87 -16.86
N THR A 268 5.82 -16.43 -17.69
CA THR A 268 6.07 -16.73 -19.10
C THR A 268 5.30 -15.84 -20.08
N ARG A 269 4.26 -15.14 -19.62
CA ARG A 269 3.41 -14.29 -20.47
C ARG A 269 4.21 -13.13 -21.03
N THR A 270 4.27 -13.07 -22.37
CA THR A 270 5.02 -12.02 -23.08
C THR A 270 4.58 -10.62 -22.68
N ALA A 271 3.27 -10.38 -22.54
CA ALA A 271 2.73 -9.07 -22.13
C ALA A 271 3.21 -8.65 -20.74
N VAL A 272 3.24 -9.58 -19.77
CA VAL A 272 3.71 -9.31 -18.40
C VAL A 272 5.20 -8.99 -18.41
N ARG A 273 6.01 -9.80 -19.09
CA ARG A 273 7.46 -9.60 -19.18
C ARG A 273 7.81 -8.28 -19.87
N ALA A 274 7.12 -7.95 -20.97
CA ALA A 274 7.31 -6.67 -21.65
C ALA A 274 6.89 -5.48 -20.77
N THR A 275 5.80 -5.62 -19.98
CA THR A 275 5.39 -4.61 -19.00
C THR A 275 6.47 -4.41 -17.92
N ILE A 276 7.04 -5.49 -17.38
CA ILE A 276 8.15 -5.41 -16.42
C ILE A 276 9.32 -4.63 -17.04
N GLU A 277 9.72 -4.95 -18.27
CA GLU A 277 10.84 -4.28 -18.94
C GLU A 277 10.62 -2.78 -19.10
N VAL A 278 9.46 -2.36 -19.61
CA VAL A 278 9.22 -0.92 -19.84
C VAL A 278 9.08 -0.15 -18.53
N LEU A 279 8.51 -0.75 -17.48
CA LEU A 279 8.37 -0.10 -16.20
C LEU A 279 9.68 0.01 -15.40
N THR A 280 10.65 -0.87 -15.65
CA THR A 280 11.94 -0.89 -14.95
C THR A 280 13.13 -0.37 -15.75
N ARG A 281 12.93 0.04 -17.01
CA ARG A 281 14.02 0.48 -17.91
C ARG A 281 14.60 1.83 -17.52
N ASP A 282 13.75 2.80 -17.22
CA ASP A 282 14.14 4.19 -16.95
C ASP A 282 13.54 4.64 -15.61
N VAL A 283 14.02 4.04 -14.51
CA VAL A 283 13.53 4.34 -13.16
C VAL A 283 14.00 5.71 -12.66
N GLY A 284 14.85 6.38 -13.41
CA GLY A 284 15.43 7.66 -13.05
C GLY A 284 16.53 7.55 -11.98
N ARG A 285 17.03 8.70 -11.54
CA ARG A 285 18.04 8.76 -10.49
C ARG A 285 17.35 8.73 -9.14
N LEU A 286 17.60 7.69 -8.35
CA LEU A 286 16.92 7.46 -7.07
C LEU A 286 17.73 7.95 -5.85
N ASP A 287 18.93 8.53 -6.08
CA ASP A 287 19.86 9.01 -5.07
C ASP A 287 20.28 7.96 -4.01
N LEU A 288 20.07 6.67 -4.32
CA LEU A 288 20.46 5.56 -3.45
C LEU A 288 21.99 5.35 -3.42
N ASP A 289 22.69 5.80 -4.45
CA ASP A 289 24.15 5.66 -4.64
C ASP A 289 24.96 6.78 -3.97
N SER A 290 24.34 7.60 -3.12
CA SER A 290 24.98 8.73 -2.44
C SER A 290 25.99 8.33 -1.36
N GLY A 291 26.06 7.04 -0.99
CA GLY A 291 26.87 6.54 0.14
C GLY A 291 26.31 6.86 1.53
N GLU A 292 25.26 7.67 1.61
CA GLU A 292 24.55 8.04 2.84
C GLU A 292 23.20 7.34 3.00
N ALA A 293 22.75 6.67 1.92
CA ALA A 293 21.45 6.02 1.89
C ALA A 293 21.41 4.80 2.82
N TRP A 294 20.35 4.69 3.59
CA TRP A 294 20.05 3.55 4.44
C TRP A 294 18.84 2.81 3.92
N LEU A 295 18.98 1.50 3.84
CA LEU A 295 17.91 0.55 3.59
C LEU A 295 17.95 -0.57 4.65
N PRO A 296 16.85 -1.24 4.96
CA PRO A 296 16.83 -2.47 5.75
C PRO A 296 17.82 -3.51 5.21
N ALA A 297 18.42 -4.29 6.10
CA ALA A 297 19.42 -5.29 5.71
C ALA A 297 18.88 -6.36 4.75
N ASP A 298 17.58 -6.67 4.83
CA ASP A 298 16.88 -7.62 3.95
C ASP A 298 16.12 -6.93 2.78
N ASP A 299 16.44 -5.67 2.49
CA ASP A 299 15.89 -5.00 1.30
C ASP A 299 16.54 -5.59 0.04
N PRO A 300 15.76 -6.06 -0.95
CA PRO A 300 16.29 -6.71 -2.16
C PRO A 300 17.13 -5.77 -3.02
N HIS A 301 17.10 -4.48 -2.75
CA HIS A 301 17.80 -3.43 -3.50
C HIS A 301 18.98 -2.81 -2.74
N ILE A 302 19.39 -3.42 -1.62
CA ILE A 302 20.49 -2.89 -0.78
C ILE A 302 21.80 -2.69 -1.56
N ALA A 303 22.05 -3.51 -2.58
CA ALA A 303 23.21 -3.36 -3.45
C ALA A 303 23.19 -2.05 -4.28
N ALA A 304 22.04 -1.40 -4.44
CA ALA A 304 21.92 -0.12 -5.12
C ALA A 304 22.43 1.06 -4.28
N THR A 305 22.67 0.87 -2.96
CA THR A 305 23.26 1.89 -2.07
C THR A 305 24.78 1.89 -2.10
N ALA A 306 25.41 0.89 -2.73
CA ALA A 306 26.87 0.86 -2.86
C ALA A 306 27.33 1.98 -3.80
N PRO A 307 28.33 2.79 -3.41
CA PRO A 307 28.88 3.80 -4.29
C PRO A 307 29.42 3.15 -5.55
N LYS A 308 29.02 3.67 -6.70
CA LYS A 308 29.60 3.23 -7.99
C LYS A 308 31.08 3.62 -7.99
N ALA A 309 31.93 2.59 -8.14
CA ALA A 309 33.39 2.75 -8.23
C ALA A 309 33.80 3.56 -9.48
#